data_a05df7c03a3aa4d93b62fee60187449d
#
_entry.id   a05df7c03a3aa4d93b62fee60187449d
#
_cell.length_a   1.000
_cell.length_b   1.000
_cell.length_c   1.000
_cell.angle_alpha   90.00
_cell.angle_beta   90.00
_cell.angle_gamma   90.00
#
_symmetry.space_group_name_H-M   'P 1'
#
loop_
_entity.id
_entity.type
_entity.pdbx_description
1 polymer ?
#
loop_
_entity_poly.entity_id
_entity_poly.type
_entity_poly.pdbx_seq_one_letter_code
_entity_poly.pdbx_strand_id
1 'polypeptide(L)'
;MNPTKLIRSIFAKRLSQIDRYADYGDIIQQKTLLDLLQKAKNTEFGTKFKFNDISSYKSFAENIPINGYEELKPYIERTMSGEQNILWPTPIRHFAKSSGTTNDKSKFIPVSAESLRYCHYQGGSDCVAPVSYTHLRAHETVLDL
;
A
#
# COMPACT_ATOMS: atom_id res chain seq x y z
N MET A 1 34.62 2.68 -6.24
CA MET A 1 33.53 3.37 -5.50
C MET A 1 33.15 2.47 -4.31
N ASN A 2 33.19 2.96 -3.09
CA ASN A 2 32.90 2.14 -1.91
C ASN A 2 31.41 1.74 -1.92
N PRO A 3 31.07 0.44 -2.01
CA PRO A 3 29.68 -0.02 -2.09
C PRO A 3 28.84 0.41 -0.89
N THR A 4 29.46 0.51 0.29
CA THR A 4 28.83 0.97 1.54
C THR A 4 28.32 2.41 1.41
N LYS A 5 29.12 3.31 0.84
CA LYS A 5 28.71 4.72 0.63
C LYS A 5 27.54 4.84 -0.35
N LEU A 6 27.50 4.02 -1.38
CA LEU A 6 26.40 4.00 -2.35
C LEU A 6 25.09 3.51 -1.70
N ILE A 7 25.14 2.40 -0.97
CA ILE A 7 23.98 1.84 -0.25
C ILE A 7 23.46 2.87 0.77
N ARG A 8 24.35 3.49 1.53
CA ARG A 8 23.98 4.53 2.51
C ARG A 8 23.30 5.73 1.86
N SER A 9 23.78 6.18 0.70
CA SER A 9 23.15 7.29 -0.05
C SER A 9 21.75 6.95 -0.53
N ILE A 10 21.52 5.72 -1.01
CA ILE A 10 20.21 5.26 -1.47
C ILE A 10 19.21 5.24 -0.31
N PHE A 11 19.61 4.69 0.84
CA PHE A 11 18.71 4.57 1.99
C PHE A 11 18.55 5.85 2.81
N ALA A 12 19.54 6.76 2.83
CA ALA A 12 19.45 8.01 3.60
C ALA A 12 18.22 8.86 3.20
N LYS A 13 17.96 8.99 1.91
CA LYS A 13 16.76 9.71 1.41
C LYS A 13 15.47 9.04 1.88
N ARG A 14 15.44 7.69 1.88
CA ARG A 14 14.25 6.96 2.31
C ARG A 14 14.03 7.04 3.80
N LEU A 15 15.08 6.94 4.60
CA LEU A 15 15.00 7.12 6.06
C LEU A 15 14.45 8.49 6.44
N SER A 16 14.93 9.56 5.81
CA SER A 16 14.38 10.90 6.02
C SER A 16 12.90 11.02 5.66
N GLN A 17 12.41 10.25 4.68
CA GLN A 17 10.97 10.19 4.38
C GLN A 17 10.20 9.42 5.46
N ILE A 18 10.78 8.34 6.01
CA ILE A 18 10.17 7.56 7.10
C ILE A 18 10.07 8.40 8.36
N ASP A 19 11.10 9.15 8.71
CA ASP A 19 11.11 10.05 9.87
C ASP A 19 9.96 11.07 9.82
N ARG A 20 9.63 11.56 8.62
CA ARG A 20 8.49 12.48 8.44
C ARG A 20 7.12 11.86 8.80
N TYR A 21 7.00 10.55 8.83
CA TYR A 21 5.74 9.92 9.24
C TYR A 21 5.45 10.13 10.74
N ALA A 22 6.48 10.32 11.57
CA ALA A 22 6.31 10.65 12.98
C ALA A 22 5.69 12.04 13.18
N ASP A 23 6.10 13.01 12.36
CA ASP A 23 5.67 14.41 12.50
C ASP A 23 4.39 14.74 11.72
N TYR A 24 4.19 14.08 10.57
CA TYR A 24 3.16 14.42 9.58
C TYR A 24 2.25 13.24 9.22
N GLY A 25 2.18 12.21 10.08
CA GLY A 25 1.43 10.97 9.81
C GLY A 25 -0.02 11.21 9.40
N ASP A 26 -0.75 12.02 10.15
CA ASP A 26 -2.16 12.32 9.89
C ASP A 26 -2.37 13.00 8.54
N ILE A 27 -1.52 13.98 8.22
CA ILE A 27 -1.58 14.71 6.94
C ILE A 27 -1.29 13.77 5.77
N ILE A 28 -0.28 12.89 5.93
CA ILE A 28 0.10 11.92 4.91
C ILE A 28 -1.01 10.89 4.71
N GLN A 29 -1.62 10.39 5.79
CA GLN A 29 -2.74 9.44 5.71
C GLN A 29 -3.95 10.06 5.02
N GLN A 30 -4.35 11.27 5.42
CA GLN A 30 -5.47 11.96 4.80
C GLN A 30 -5.23 12.19 3.31
N LYS A 31 -4.05 12.68 2.94
CA LYS A 31 -3.67 12.85 1.54
C LYS A 31 -3.74 11.54 0.77
N THR A 32 -3.19 10.47 1.33
CA THR A 32 -3.19 9.14 0.70
C THR A 32 -4.61 8.63 0.48
N LEU A 33 -5.50 8.78 1.47
CA LEU A 33 -6.91 8.42 1.34
C LEU A 33 -7.56 9.17 0.17
N LEU A 34 -7.42 10.50 0.13
CA LEU A 34 -8.03 11.32 -0.92
C LEU A 34 -7.46 10.99 -2.32
N ASP A 35 -6.16 10.75 -2.42
CA ASP A 35 -5.52 10.34 -3.68
C ASP A 35 -6.06 8.98 -4.18
N LEU A 36 -6.31 8.01 -3.27
CA LEU A 36 -6.89 6.71 -3.61
C LEU A 36 -8.35 6.84 -4.07
N LEU A 37 -9.16 7.61 -3.35
CA LEU A 37 -10.56 7.88 -3.70
C LEU A 37 -10.66 8.58 -5.06
N GLN A 38 -9.84 9.60 -5.29
CA GLN A 38 -9.79 10.32 -6.56
C GLN A 38 -9.41 9.41 -7.73
N LYS A 39 -8.50 8.47 -7.53
CA LYS A 39 -8.16 7.46 -8.54
C LYS A 39 -9.33 6.52 -8.83
N ALA A 40 -9.99 6.04 -7.79
CA ALA A 40 -11.03 5.02 -7.90
C ALA A 40 -12.43 5.59 -8.15
N LYS A 41 -12.63 6.91 -8.19
CA LYS A 41 -13.95 7.54 -8.26
C LYS A 41 -14.83 7.09 -9.44
N ASN A 42 -14.22 6.75 -10.56
CA ASN A 42 -14.93 6.32 -11.78
C ASN A 42 -15.01 4.79 -11.91
N THR A 43 -14.58 4.02 -10.91
CA THR A 43 -14.84 2.58 -10.85
C THR A 43 -16.30 2.33 -10.51
N GLU A 44 -16.78 1.08 -10.72
CA GLU A 44 -18.13 0.70 -10.30
C GLU A 44 -18.31 0.93 -8.79
N PHE A 45 -17.34 0.48 -7.98
CA PHE A 45 -17.37 0.65 -6.53
C PHE A 45 -17.30 2.12 -6.13
N GLY A 46 -16.43 2.91 -6.76
CA GLY A 46 -16.29 4.35 -6.50
C GLY A 46 -17.55 5.14 -6.85
N THR A 47 -18.22 4.79 -7.93
CA THR A 47 -19.51 5.40 -8.34
C THR A 47 -20.61 5.02 -7.36
N LYS A 48 -20.70 3.74 -6.98
CA LYS A 48 -21.69 3.23 -6.03
C LYS A 48 -21.61 3.96 -4.69
N PHE A 49 -20.41 4.18 -4.17
CA PHE A 49 -20.18 4.81 -2.89
C PHE A 49 -19.82 6.31 -2.98
N LYS A 50 -20.03 6.91 -4.14
CA LYS A 50 -19.85 8.35 -4.38
C LYS A 50 -18.50 8.89 -3.91
N PHE A 51 -17.41 8.22 -4.29
CA PHE A 51 -16.06 8.60 -3.90
C PHE A 51 -15.71 10.06 -4.24
N ASN A 52 -16.38 10.61 -5.25
CA ASN A 52 -16.18 11.99 -5.66
C ASN A 52 -16.66 13.02 -4.60
N ASP A 53 -17.59 12.63 -3.74
CA ASP A 53 -18.20 13.50 -2.72
C ASP A 53 -17.45 13.38 -1.37
N ILE A 54 -16.48 12.49 -1.26
CA ILE A 54 -15.72 12.25 -0.04
C ILE A 54 -14.50 13.16 0.00
N SER A 55 -14.43 14.04 1.00
CA SER A 55 -13.38 15.04 1.16
C SER A 55 -12.53 14.88 2.44
N SER A 56 -12.86 13.94 3.31
CA SER A 56 -12.18 13.73 4.58
C SER A 56 -12.32 12.29 5.07
N TYR A 57 -11.49 11.89 6.04
CA TYR A 57 -11.64 10.60 6.72
C TYR A 57 -13.03 10.46 7.37
N LYS A 58 -13.55 11.53 7.98
CA LYS A 58 -14.88 11.53 8.60
C LYS A 58 -15.95 11.21 7.55
N SER A 59 -15.98 11.93 6.44
CA SER A 59 -16.95 11.67 5.37
C SER A 59 -16.75 10.29 4.73
N PHE A 60 -15.53 9.77 4.66
CA PHE A 60 -15.26 8.39 4.23
C PHE A 60 -15.92 7.39 5.19
N ALA A 61 -15.70 7.52 6.49
CA ALA A 61 -16.23 6.60 7.50
C ALA A 61 -17.78 6.64 7.59
N GLU A 62 -18.39 7.78 7.31
CA GLU A 62 -19.86 7.95 7.31
C GLU A 62 -20.51 7.37 6.04
N ASN A 63 -19.82 7.39 4.89
CA ASN A 63 -20.40 6.99 3.61
C ASN A 63 -20.05 5.57 3.19
N ILE A 64 -18.92 5.03 3.66
CA ILE A 64 -18.47 3.69 3.28
C ILE A 64 -18.75 2.71 4.42
N PRO A 65 -19.63 1.73 4.23
CA PRO A 65 -19.85 0.70 5.24
C PRO A 65 -18.60 -0.18 5.42
N ILE A 66 -18.44 -0.72 6.62
CA ILE A 66 -17.44 -1.75 6.86
C ILE A 66 -17.88 -3.00 6.09
N ASN A 67 -17.04 -3.43 5.14
CA ASN A 67 -17.29 -4.62 4.34
C ASN A 67 -16.38 -5.75 4.79
N GLY A 68 -16.93 -6.95 4.98
CA GLY A 68 -16.17 -8.18 5.08
C GLY A 68 -15.81 -8.71 3.68
N TYR A 69 -15.15 -9.86 3.65
CA TYR A 69 -14.75 -10.48 2.38
C TYR A 69 -15.95 -10.91 1.53
N GLU A 70 -17.00 -11.41 2.14
CA GLU A 70 -18.17 -11.93 1.40
C GLU A 70 -18.93 -10.82 0.67
N GLU A 71 -18.96 -9.60 1.20
CA GLU A 71 -19.55 -8.44 0.52
C GLU A 71 -18.70 -7.97 -0.69
N LEU A 72 -17.38 -8.15 -0.61
CA LEU A 72 -16.46 -7.78 -1.69
C LEU A 72 -16.27 -8.89 -2.71
N LYS A 73 -16.54 -10.13 -2.34
CA LYS A 73 -16.33 -11.33 -3.16
C LYS A 73 -16.97 -11.26 -4.55
N PRO A 74 -18.22 -10.82 -4.73
CA PRO A 74 -18.82 -10.71 -6.07
C PRO A 74 -18.03 -9.79 -7.02
N TYR A 75 -17.49 -8.69 -6.51
CA TYR A 75 -16.63 -7.76 -7.28
C TYR A 75 -15.29 -8.40 -7.63
N ILE A 76 -14.73 -9.17 -6.67
CA ILE A 76 -13.46 -9.87 -6.86
C ILE A 76 -13.61 -10.97 -7.91
N GLU A 77 -14.67 -11.78 -7.85
CA GLU A 77 -14.93 -12.86 -8.80
C GLU A 77 -15.14 -12.33 -10.24
N ARG A 78 -15.84 -11.22 -10.40
CA ARG A 78 -16.00 -10.55 -11.70
C ARG A 78 -14.64 -10.03 -12.21
N THR A 79 -13.83 -9.46 -11.34
CA THR A 79 -12.47 -9.03 -11.70
C THR A 79 -11.60 -10.22 -12.10
N MET A 80 -11.72 -11.37 -11.42
CA MET A 80 -11.04 -12.62 -11.79
C MET A 80 -11.51 -13.18 -13.15
N SER A 81 -12.78 -12.96 -13.50
CA SER A 81 -13.36 -13.32 -14.79
C SER A 81 -12.94 -12.37 -15.92
N GLY A 82 -12.13 -11.36 -15.64
CA GLY A 82 -11.58 -10.43 -16.63
C GLY A 82 -12.28 -9.09 -16.73
N GLU A 83 -13.36 -8.84 -15.96
CA GLU A 83 -13.97 -7.52 -15.91
C GLU A 83 -13.01 -6.51 -15.26
N GLN A 84 -12.97 -5.32 -15.83
CA GLN A 84 -12.08 -4.25 -15.40
C GLN A 84 -12.87 -3.06 -14.84
N ASN A 85 -12.14 -2.15 -14.16
CA ASN A 85 -12.73 -0.92 -13.60
C ASN A 85 -13.84 -1.17 -12.56
N ILE A 86 -13.77 -2.30 -11.84
CA ILE A 86 -14.74 -2.64 -10.79
C ILE A 86 -14.32 -2.01 -9.45
N LEU A 87 -13.23 -2.49 -8.86
CA LEU A 87 -12.69 -1.99 -7.59
C LEU A 87 -11.56 -0.97 -7.79
N TRP A 88 -10.84 -1.07 -8.91
CA TRP A 88 -9.68 -0.25 -9.22
C TRP A 88 -9.63 0.06 -10.72
N PRO A 89 -9.19 1.28 -11.13
CA PRO A 89 -9.27 1.71 -12.53
C PRO A 89 -8.22 1.08 -13.45
N THR A 90 -7.07 0.65 -12.90
CA THR A 90 -6.05 -0.02 -13.71
C THR A 90 -6.29 -1.53 -13.77
N PRO A 91 -5.86 -2.20 -14.84
CA PRO A 91 -6.09 -3.63 -14.99
C PRO A 91 -5.51 -4.45 -13.84
N ILE A 92 -6.34 -5.29 -13.25
CA ILE A 92 -5.95 -6.26 -12.24
C ILE A 92 -5.65 -7.60 -12.94
N ARG A 93 -4.41 -8.06 -12.85
CA ARG A 93 -3.95 -9.31 -13.46
C ARG A 93 -3.40 -10.31 -12.44
N HIS A 94 -3.18 -9.87 -11.22
CA HIS A 94 -2.62 -10.67 -10.15
C HIS A 94 -3.57 -10.74 -8.97
N PHE A 95 -3.64 -11.91 -8.36
CA PHE A 95 -4.45 -12.17 -7.18
C PHE A 95 -3.60 -12.88 -6.15
N ALA A 96 -3.50 -12.33 -4.95
CA ALA A 96 -2.90 -13.02 -3.82
C ALA A 96 -3.93 -14.00 -3.23
N LYS A 97 -3.51 -15.22 -2.92
CA LYS A 97 -4.33 -16.22 -2.26
C LYS A 97 -3.94 -16.31 -0.80
N SER A 98 -4.88 -16.07 0.12
CA SER A 98 -4.62 -16.26 1.54
C SER A 98 -4.50 -17.75 1.87
N SER A 99 -3.66 -18.09 2.87
CA SER A 99 -3.69 -19.41 3.49
C SER A 99 -5.00 -19.54 4.27
N GLY A 100 -5.97 -20.31 3.78
CA GLY A 100 -7.16 -20.64 4.57
C GLY A 100 -6.75 -21.36 5.85
N THR A 101 -7.33 -20.98 7.00
CA THR A 101 -7.30 -21.81 8.19
C THR A 101 -8.22 -23.02 7.97
N THR A 102 -8.06 -24.07 8.76
CA THR A 102 -8.61 -25.43 8.55
C THR A 102 -10.10 -25.52 8.19
N ASN A 103 -10.89 -24.47 8.44
CA ASN A 103 -12.32 -24.39 8.14
C ASN A 103 -12.73 -23.22 7.23
N ASP A 104 -11.80 -22.38 6.77
CA ASP A 104 -12.12 -21.20 5.96
C ASP A 104 -11.55 -21.38 4.54
N LYS A 105 -12.38 -21.11 3.53
CA LYS A 105 -11.95 -21.17 2.13
C LYS A 105 -10.91 -20.09 1.86
N SER A 106 -9.87 -20.41 1.12
CA SER A 106 -8.87 -19.44 0.66
C SER A 106 -9.54 -18.25 0.00
N LYS A 107 -9.11 -17.04 0.38
CA LYS A 107 -9.62 -15.76 -0.15
C LYS A 107 -8.67 -15.24 -1.21
N PHE A 108 -9.22 -14.69 -2.26
CA PHE A 108 -8.45 -14.03 -3.32
C PHE A 108 -8.49 -12.52 -3.13
N ILE A 109 -7.33 -11.89 -3.18
CA ILE A 109 -7.16 -10.45 -2.99
C ILE A 109 -6.62 -9.87 -4.30
N PRO A 110 -7.35 -8.98 -4.97
CA PRO A 110 -6.88 -8.32 -6.19
C PRO A 110 -5.63 -7.48 -5.90
N VAL A 111 -4.63 -7.59 -6.77
CA VAL A 111 -3.36 -6.89 -6.62
C VAL A 111 -3.08 -6.05 -7.87
N SER A 112 -3.12 -4.74 -7.73
CA SER A 112 -2.78 -3.81 -8.80
C SER A 112 -1.25 -3.63 -8.92
N ALA A 113 -0.79 -3.14 -10.07
CA ALA A 113 0.61 -2.78 -10.27
C ALA A 113 1.07 -1.69 -9.29
N GLU A 114 0.19 -0.75 -8.98
CA GLU A 114 0.44 0.31 -7.99
C GLU A 114 0.58 -0.26 -6.58
N SER A 115 -0.29 -1.22 -6.20
CA SER A 115 -0.20 -1.91 -4.91
C SER A 115 1.12 -2.66 -4.76
N LEU A 116 1.55 -3.38 -5.81
CA LEU A 116 2.87 -4.02 -5.80
C LEU A 116 3.99 -3.00 -5.60
N ARG A 117 3.97 -1.90 -6.35
CA ARG A 117 5.03 -0.88 -6.33
C ARG A 117 5.07 -0.09 -5.03
N TYR A 118 3.93 0.48 -4.62
CA TYR A 118 3.88 1.48 -3.54
C TYR A 118 3.58 0.89 -2.16
N CYS A 119 3.06 -0.35 -2.09
CA CYS A 119 2.87 -1.04 -0.81
C CYS A 119 3.89 -2.16 -0.64
N HIS A 120 3.89 -3.17 -1.51
CA HIS A 120 4.69 -4.37 -1.31
C HIS A 120 6.20 -4.12 -1.42
N TYR A 121 6.66 -3.61 -2.57
CA TYR A 121 8.10 -3.36 -2.76
C TYR A 121 8.60 -2.20 -1.92
N GLN A 122 7.80 -1.14 -1.76
CA GLN A 122 8.16 -0.02 -0.91
C GLN A 122 8.23 -0.44 0.56
N GLY A 123 7.24 -1.20 1.05
CA GLY A 123 7.25 -1.72 2.42
C GLY A 123 8.44 -2.65 2.68
N GLY A 124 8.79 -3.52 1.73
CA GLY A 124 10.01 -4.33 1.82
C GLY A 124 11.29 -3.48 1.91
N SER A 125 11.38 -2.43 1.10
CA SER A 125 12.49 -1.46 1.17
C SER A 125 12.53 -0.72 2.53
N ASP A 126 11.38 -0.38 3.08
CA ASP A 126 11.26 0.31 4.37
C ASP A 126 11.69 -0.56 5.55
N CYS A 127 11.51 -1.88 5.45
CA CYS A 127 12.04 -2.81 6.44
C CYS A 127 13.57 -2.95 6.37
N VAL A 128 14.14 -2.94 5.15
CA VAL A 128 15.57 -3.15 4.95
C VAL A 128 16.39 -1.88 5.23
N ALA A 129 15.84 -0.70 4.96
CA ALA A 129 16.57 0.56 5.08
C ALA A 129 17.12 0.84 6.48
N PRO A 130 16.36 0.73 7.61
CA PRO A 130 16.86 0.94 8.96
C PRO A 130 17.93 -0.09 9.36
N VAL A 131 17.71 -1.36 9.01
CA VAL A 131 18.65 -2.46 9.31
C VAL A 131 19.98 -2.23 8.61
N SER A 132 19.96 -1.91 7.32
CA SER A 132 21.17 -1.61 6.56
C SER A 132 21.92 -0.40 7.11
N TYR A 133 21.20 0.65 7.52
CA TYR A 133 21.81 1.85 8.09
C TYR A 133 22.50 1.58 9.41
N THR A 134 21.87 0.84 10.32
CA THR A 134 22.44 0.52 11.64
C THR A 134 23.65 -0.41 11.54
N HIS A 135 23.58 -1.44 10.70
CA HIS A 135 24.70 -2.36 10.49
C HIS A 135 25.92 -1.68 9.85
N LEU A 136 25.69 -0.83 8.84
CA LEU A 136 26.78 -0.10 8.18
C LEU A 136 27.43 0.92 9.13
N ARG A 137 26.66 1.55 10.03
CA ARG A 137 27.20 2.47 11.02
C ARG A 137 28.03 1.75 12.10
N ALA A 138 27.58 0.58 12.56
CA ALA A 138 28.32 -0.24 13.51
C ALA A 138 29.67 -0.72 12.94
N HIS A 139 29.72 -1.03 11.64
CA HIS A 139 30.96 -1.46 10.96
C HIS A 139 31.99 -0.31 10.80
N GLU A 140 31.53 0.92 10.55
CA GLU A 140 32.41 2.09 10.43
C GLU A 140 33.04 2.43 11.78
N THR A 141 32.30 2.34 12.90
CA THR A 141 32.82 2.61 14.25
C THR A 141 33.87 1.60 14.73
N VAL A 142 33.89 0.39 14.19
CA VAL A 142 34.89 -0.65 14.52
C VAL A 142 36.17 -0.49 13.70
N LEU A 143 36.11 0.17 12.55
CA LEU A 143 37.28 0.40 11.68
C LEU A 143 37.98 1.71 11.98
N ASP A 144 37.41 2.60 12.80
CA ASP A 144 38.00 3.88 13.25
C ASP A 144 38.66 3.78 14.64
N LEU A 145 38.76 2.55 15.19
CA LEU A 145 39.52 2.20 16.42
C LEU A 145 40.80 1.43 16.09
#